data_5d48e8da1b51e79043b25b54552a2768
#
_entry.id   5d48e8da1b51e79043b25b54552a2768
#
_cell.length_a   1.000
_cell.length_b   1.000
_cell.length_c   1.000
_cell.angle_alpha   90.00
_cell.angle_beta   90.00
_cell.angle_gamma   90.00
#
_symmetry.space_group_name_H-M   'P 1'
#
loop_
_entity.id
_entity.type
_entity.pdbx_description
1 polymer ?
#
loop_
_entity_poly.entity_id
_entity_poly.type
_entity_poly.pdbx_seq_one_letter_code
_entity_poly.pdbx_strand_id
1 'polypeptide(L)'
;MATTINISTSYAGQDSKLWVKAALLSGNTLANGGMTIIPNIAYKTTMFKIGTDDILKNATCDFDATSTVTLSERSLTLEQFQVNLQLCKKDFLATFQAEEMGFSANKVLAKSFVDYLLAYITDKVASSVEVSIWRGTNATAGQIDGISTLLAADAALPTANEVAGSSAISASATVIAELGKIVDAIPNALYGSPDLKIYVPQGVMKAYIRALGGFSVAATSNSGTDAKGTQWYNGGALTFDGIPIFVANGLAANTAIAAETSNLFFGCGLLNDTNEIALLDMSPLDGSQNVRFVLRAGMAVNYHSVSDIVTYNIPNSAN
;
A
#
# COMPACT_ATOMS: atom_id res chain seq x y z
N MET A 1 49.29 -24.16 0.22
CA MET A 1 48.78 -22.93 0.83
C MET A 1 47.32 -22.85 0.46
N ALA A 2 46.44 -22.93 1.46
CA ALA A 2 45.01 -22.82 1.24
C ALA A 2 44.68 -21.34 1.04
N THR A 3 44.18 -20.98 -0.12
CA THR A 3 43.71 -19.64 -0.40
C THR A 3 42.35 -19.48 0.29
N THR A 4 42.30 -18.70 1.34
CA THR A 4 41.02 -18.34 2.00
C THR A 4 40.34 -17.35 1.09
N ILE A 5 39.29 -17.78 0.40
CA ILE A 5 38.42 -16.88 -0.37
C ILE A 5 37.43 -16.24 0.62
N ASN A 6 37.65 -14.99 0.96
CA ASN A 6 36.69 -14.22 1.70
C ASN A 6 35.55 -13.83 0.74
N ILE A 7 34.44 -14.57 0.80
CA ILE A 7 33.17 -14.18 0.15
C ILE A 7 32.55 -13.08 0.98
N SER A 8 32.81 -11.81 0.68
CA SER A 8 32.31 -10.66 1.42
C SER A 8 31.08 -10.03 0.75
N THR A 9 30.28 -10.80 0.02
CA THR A 9 29.14 -10.30 -0.76
C THR A 9 27.77 -10.78 -0.25
N SER A 10 27.73 -11.48 0.88
CA SER A 10 26.44 -11.76 1.52
C SER A 10 26.10 -10.64 2.50
N TYR A 11 25.11 -9.85 2.18
CA TYR A 11 24.50 -8.87 3.11
C TYR A 11 23.53 -9.55 4.07
N ALA A 12 23.92 -10.66 4.67
CA ALA A 12 23.22 -11.28 5.79
C ALA A 12 23.69 -10.62 7.08
N GLY A 13 22.89 -9.79 7.72
CA GLY A 13 23.25 -9.11 8.95
C GLY A 13 22.36 -7.91 9.28
N GLN A 14 22.85 -7.03 10.14
CA GLN A 14 22.07 -5.83 10.57
C GLN A 14 21.70 -4.91 9.40
N ASP A 15 22.49 -4.84 8.35
CA ASP A 15 22.23 -4.01 7.18
C ASP A 15 21.12 -4.59 6.30
N SER A 16 20.95 -5.90 6.22
CA SER A 16 19.87 -6.52 5.47
C SER A 16 18.49 -6.16 6.03
N LYS A 17 18.37 -6.08 7.36
CA LYS A 17 17.14 -5.65 8.03
C LYS A 17 16.76 -4.21 7.66
N LEU A 18 17.73 -3.35 7.52
CA LEU A 18 17.53 -1.95 7.15
C LEU A 18 17.01 -1.83 5.71
N TRP A 19 17.57 -2.57 4.79
CA TRP A 19 17.21 -2.56 3.37
C TRP A 19 15.81 -3.11 3.12
N VAL A 20 15.44 -4.21 3.72
CA VAL A 20 14.12 -4.80 3.57
C VAL A 20 13.06 -3.89 4.18
N LYS A 21 13.29 -3.35 5.36
CA LYS A 21 12.40 -2.38 5.99
C LYS A 21 12.22 -1.15 5.10
N ALA A 22 13.28 -0.66 4.45
CA ALA A 22 13.20 0.45 3.51
C ALA A 22 12.36 0.09 2.28
N ALA A 23 12.52 -1.10 1.71
CA ALA A 23 11.73 -1.56 0.56
C ALA A 23 10.23 -1.65 0.87
N LEU A 24 9.86 -2.22 2.01
CA LEU A 24 8.47 -2.33 2.43
C LEU A 24 7.85 -1.01 2.87
N LEU A 25 8.63 -0.10 3.44
CA LEU A 25 8.15 1.19 3.94
C LEU A 25 8.26 2.33 2.92
N SER A 26 8.93 2.14 1.80
CA SER A 26 9.05 3.18 0.76
C SER A 26 7.80 3.32 -0.12
N GLY A 27 6.88 2.37 -0.05
CA GLY A 27 5.54 2.54 -0.62
C GLY A 27 4.80 3.69 0.07
N ASN A 28 4.08 4.49 -0.69
CA ASN A 28 3.42 5.69 -0.17
C ASN A 28 2.44 5.36 0.98
N THR A 29 1.70 4.28 0.86
CA THR A 29 0.71 3.84 1.85
C THR A 29 1.35 3.47 3.19
N LEU A 30 2.43 2.69 3.16
CA LEU A 30 3.10 2.24 4.39
C LEU A 30 3.98 3.34 5.00
N ALA A 31 4.67 4.13 4.17
CA ALA A 31 5.56 5.20 4.62
C ALA A 31 4.81 6.32 5.34
N ASN A 32 3.61 6.66 4.88
CA ASN A 32 2.81 7.78 5.40
C ASN A 32 1.71 7.34 6.38
N GLY A 33 1.76 6.11 6.88
CA GLY A 33 0.77 5.63 7.85
C GLY A 33 -0.66 5.56 7.29
N GLY A 34 -0.78 5.04 6.05
CA GLY A 34 -2.08 4.82 5.43
C GLY A 34 -2.80 3.55 5.91
N MET A 35 -2.09 2.66 6.60
CA MET A 35 -2.62 1.40 7.14
C MET A 35 -1.94 1.05 8.46
N THR A 36 -2.60 0.23 9.27
CA THR A 36 -2.02 -0.34 10.47
C THR A 36 -1.11 -1.52 10.12
N ILE A 37 0.15 -1.47 10.54
CA ILE A 37 1.13 -2.54 10.25
C ILE A 37 1.15 -3.53 11.41
N ILE A 38 0.94 -4.81 11.11
CA ILE A 38 1.10 -5.92 12.06
C ILE A 38 2.39 -6.66 11.71
N PRO A 39 3.46 -6.48 12.50
CA PRO A 39 4.73 -7.16 12.28
C PRO A 39 4.73 -8.58 12.88
N ASN A 40 5.69 -9.39 12.45
CA ASN A 40 6.01 -10.70 13.04
C ASN A 40 4.88 -11.74 12.94
N ILE A 41 4.15 -11.75 11.86
CA ILE A 41 3.18 -12.81 11.58
C ILE A 41 3.94 -14.04 11.07
N ALA A 42 3.85 -15.16 11.80
CA ALA A 42 4.51 -16.39 11.37
C ALA A 42 3.80 -17.07 10.19
N TYR A 43 2.48 -17.14 10.23
CA TYR A 43 1.67 -17.73 9.16
C TYR A 43 0.31 -17.06 9.02
N LYS A 44 -0.44 -16.98 10.12
CA LYS A 44 -1.81 -16.46 10.16
C LYS A 44 -2.07 -15.72 11.46
N THR A 45 -2.73 -14.59 11.39
CA THR A 45 -3.25 -13.85 12.55
C THR A 45 -4.75 -13.68 12.40
N THR A 46 -5.49 -13.83 13.49
CA THR A 46 -6.94 -13.63 13.51
C THR A 46 -7.28 -12.33 14.20
N MET A 47 -8.13 -11.54 13.56
CA MET A 47 -8.69 -10.30 14.09
C MET A 47 -10.14 -10.57 14.51
N PHE A 48 -10.54 -10.06 15.68
CA PHE A 48 -11.88 -10.27 16.23
C PHE A 48 -12.65 -8.96 16.21
N LYS A 49 -13.93 -9.03 15.82
CA LYS A 49 -14.89 -7.94 15.93
C LYS A 49 -15.98 -8.36 16.90
N ILE A 50 -16.27 -7.50 17.88
CA ILE A 50 -17.38 -7.66 18.79
C ILE A 50 -18.50 -6.76 18.30
N GLY A 51 -19.66 -7.34 18.05
CA GLY A 51 -20.90 -6.62 17.73
C GLY A 51 -21.93 -6.86 18.83
N THR A 52 -22.71 -5.83 19.12
CA THR A 52 -23.86 -5.92 20.04
C THR A 52 -25.03 -5.21 19.39
N ASP A 53 -26.23 -5.76 19.56
CA ASP A 53 -27.48 -5.06 19.23
C ASP A 53 -27.81 -4.03 20.34
N ASP A 54 -28.96 -3.38 20.24
CA ASP A 54 -29.42 -2.43 21.26
C ASP A 54 -29.41 -3.06 22.66
N ILE A 55 -28.66 -2.44 23.57
CA ILE A 55 -28.45 -2.95 24.94
C ILE A 55 -29.46 -2.41 25.93
N LEU A 56 -30.05 -1.24 25.62
CA LEU A 56 -30.97 -0.57 26.53
C LEU A 56 -32.40 -1.07 26.33
N LYS A 57 -33.08 -1.42 27.44
CA LYS A 57 -34.52 -1.65 27.47
C LYS A 57 -35.15 -1.02 28.72
N ASN A 58 -36.47 -0.92 28.73
CA ASN A 58 -37.19 -0.47 29.91
C ASN A 58 -37.01 -1.45 31.10
N ALA A 59 -36.91 -0.90 32.30
CA ALA A 59 -36.73 -1.72 33.50
C ALA A 59 -37.91 -2.68 33.72
N THR A 60 -37.57 -3.95 34.01
CA THR A 60 -38.54 -4.99 34.40
C THR A 60 -38.09 -5.55 35.72
N CYS A 61 -39.06 -6.18 36.48
CA CYS A 61 -38.73 -6.79 37.75
C CYS A 61 -37.87 -8.02 37.63
N ASP A 62 -38.01 -8.75 36.52
CA ASP A 62 -37.26 -9.99 36.29
C ASP A 62 -36.03 -9.73 35.39
N PHE A 63 -35.02 -10.57 35.59
CA PHE A 63 -33.85 -10.57 34.69
C PHE A 63 -34.24 -11.19 33.35
N ASP A 64 -34.09 -10.40 32.30
CA ASP A 64 -34.33 -10.84 30.96
C ASP A 64 -33.24 -10.25 30.06
N ALA A 65 -32.57 -11.09 29.29
CA ALA A 65 -31.45 -10.69 28.47
C ALA A 65 -31.89 -9.66 27.44
N THR A 66 -31.14 -8.57 27.34
CA THR A 66 -31.50 -7.43 26.48
C THR A 66 -30.91 -7.57 25.08
N SER A 67 -29.72 -8.15 24.96
CA SER A 67 -28.96 -8.18 23.71
C SER A 67 -28.08 -9.42 23.63
N THR A 68 -27.70 -9.80 22.43
CA THR A 68 -26.69 -10.81 22.15
C THR A 68 -25.37 -10.15 21.78
N VAL A 69 -24.28 -10.69 22.30
CA VAL A 69 -22.94 -10.30 21.88
C VAL A 69 -22.48 -11.26 20.78
N THR A 70 -22.23 -10.74 19.61
CA THR A 70 -21.70 -11.52 18.48
C THR A 70 -20.20 -11.28 18.35
N LEU A 71 -19.44 -12.36 18.24
CA LEU A 71 -18.02 -12.33 17.95
C LEU A 71 -17.81 -12.82 16.53
N SER A 72 -17.31 -11.96 15.67
CA SER A 72 -16.91 -12.33 14.31
C SER A 72 -15.38 -12.28 14.19
N GLU A 73 -14.84 -13.14 13.36
CA GLU A 73 -13.40 -13.21 13.12
C GLU A 73 -13.08 -12.99 11.65
N ARG A 74 -11.95 -12.35 11.41
CA ARG A 74 -11.35 -12.23 10.07
C ARG A 74 -9.87 -12.58 10.16
N SER A 75 -9.40 -13.40 9.24
CA SER A 75 -8.03 -13.88 9.28
C SER A 75 -7.15 -13.13 8.28
N LEU A 76 -5.93 -12.82 8.71
CA LEU A 76 -4.85 -12.30 7.90
C LEU A 76 -3.83 -13.43 7.67
N THR A 77 -3.81 -14.00 6.48
CA THR A 77 -2.91 -15.10 6.11
C THR A 77 -1.76 -14.56 5.30
N LEU A 78 -0.54 -14.86 5.74
CA LEU A 78 0.68 -14.39 5.10
C LEU A 78 0.99 -15.20 3.84
N GLU A 79 1.30 -14.53 2.74
CA GLU A 79 1.85 -15.13 1.54
C GLU A 79 3.33 -14.80 1.40
N GLN A 80 4.11 -15.77 0.92
CA GLN A 80 5.55 -15.62 0.76
C GLN A 80 5.90 -15.25 -0.67
N PHE A 81 6.75 -14.25 -0.82
CA PHE A 81 7.24 -13.74 -2.09
C PHE A 81 8.75 -13.85 -2.17
N GLN A 82 9.25 -14.04 -3.38
CA GLN A 82 10.66 -14.02 -3.66
C GLN A 82 10.97 -13.19 -4.89
N VAL A 83 12.11 -12.51 -4.84
CA VAL A 83 12.70 -11.83 -5.98
C VAL A 83 14.01 -12.53 -6.29
N ASN A 84 14.07 -13.18 -7.45
CA ASN A 84 15.25 -13.87 -7.94
C ASN A 84 15.70 -13.19 -9.24
N LEU A 85 16.78 -12.42 -9.18
CA LEU A 85 17.36 -11.77 -10.34
C LEU A 85 18.75 -12.32 -10.59
N GLN A 86 19.11 -12.47 -11.86
CA GLN A 86 20.44 -12.84 -12.29
C GLN A 86 20.94 -11.82 -13.31
N LEU A 87 22.11 -11.30 -13.08
CA LEU A 87 22.75 -10.28 -13.90
C LEU A 87 24.12 -10.79 -14.32
N CYS A 88 24.52 -10.54 -15.56
CA CYS A 88 25.83 -10.89 -16.05
C CYS A 88 26.78 -9.68 -15.90
N LYS A 89 27.93 -9.85 -15.23
CA LYS A 89 28.92 -8.79 -15.05
C LYS A 89 29.41 -8.24 -16.40
N LYS A 90 29.52 -9.08 -17.42
CA LYS A 90 29.96 -8.71 -18.75
C LYS A 90 29.12 -7.60 -19.37
N ASP A 91 27.82 -7.61 -19.13
CA ASP A 91 26.87 -6.64 -19.74
C ASP A 91 27.06 -5.22 -19.17
N PHE A 92 27.66 -5.10 -17.99
CA PHE A 92 27.98 -3.83 -17.35
C PHE A 92 29.37 -3.28 -17.69
N LEU A 93 30.26 -4.10 -18.26
CA LEU A 93 31.60 -3.66 -18.64
C LEU A 93 31.57 -2.58 -19.75
N ALA A 94 30.52 -2.48 -20.52
CA ALA A 94 30.35 -1.49 -21.58
C ALA A 94 29.55 -0.24 -21.12
N THR A 95 29.19 -0.15 -19.84
CA THR A 95 28.38 0.94 -19.30
C THR A 95 29.23 1.95 -18.53
N PHE A 96 28.62 3.04 -18.09
CA PHE A 96 29.22 4.07 -17.23
C PHE A 96 29.92 3.50 -15.97
N GLN A 97 29.48 2.36 -15.47
CA GLN A 97 30.05 1.68 -14.31
C GLN A 97 31.36 0.95 -14.61
N ALA A 98 31.75 0.81 -15.86
CA ALA A 98 33.00 0.14 -16.28
C ALA A 98 34.24 0.79 -15.70
N GLU A 99 34.21 2.11 -15.49
CA GLU A 99 35.35 2.87 -14.97
C GLU A 99 35.64 2.50 -13.49
N GLU A 100 34.64 2.24 -12.69
CA GLU A 100 34.81 1.80 -11.30
C GLU A 100 35.08 0.29 -11.17
N MET A 101 34.50 -0.52 -12.02
CA MET A 101 34.68 -1.98 -12.00
C MET A 101 36.00 -2.41 -12.61
N GLY A 102 36.61 -1.63 -13.52
CA GLY A 102 37.79 -1.97 -14.29
C GLY A 102 37.55 -3.08 -15.33
N PHE A 103 38.50 -3.26 -16.23
CA PHE A 103 38.37 -4.19 -17.38
C PHE A 103 38.59 -5.66 -17.08
N SER A 104 38.76 -6.08 -15.84
CA SER A 104 39.02 -7.48 -15.51
C SER A 104 37.74 -8.23 -15.19
N ALA A 105 37.47 -9.30 -15.95
CA ALA A 105 36.30 -10.17 -15.71
C ALA A 105 36.29 -10.84 -14.31
N ASN A 106 37.45 -10.89 -13.65
CA ASN A 106 37.66 -11.52 -12.35
C ASN A 106 37.62 -10.52 -11.18
N LYS A 107 37.31 -9.23 -11.44
CA LYS A 107 37.21 -8.26 -10.36
C LYS A 107 35.92 -8.42 -9.57
N VAL A 108 36.04 -8.22 -8.26
CA VAL A 108 34.90 -8.10 -7.35
C VAL A 108 34.09 -6.85 -7.72
N LEU A 109 32.78 -6.94 -7.67
CA LEU A 109 31.86 -5.80 -7.90
C LEU A 109 32.24 -4.63 -6.99
N ALA A 110 32.31 -3.42 -7.55
CA ALA A 110 32.53 -2.23 -6.77
C ALA A 110 31.33 -2.02 -5.81
N LYS A 111 31.61 -1.57 -4.59
CA LYS A 111 30.59 -1.36 -3.56
C LYS A 111 29.52 -0.37 -4.02
N SER A 112 29.91 0.71 -4.69
CA SER A 112 29.01 1.72 -5.23
C SER A 112 28.00 1.16 -6.24
N PHE A 113 28.42 0.22 -7.09
CA PHE A 113 27.53 -0.45 -8.04
C PHE A 113 26.53 -1.36 -7.34
N VAL A 114 26.98 -2.09 -6.32
CA VAL A 114 26.10 -2.95 -5.51
C VAL A 114 25.04 -2.11 -4.80
N ASP A 115 25.44 -1.00 -4.19
CA ASP A 115 24.53 -0.08 -3.49
C ASP A 115 23.49 0.53 -4.46
N TYR A 116 23.92 0.94 -5.65
CA TYR A 116 23.01 1.44 -6.69
C TYR A 116 22.01 0.37 -7.15
N LEU A 117 22.49 -0.86 -7.40
CA LEU A 117 21.63 -1.96 -7.83
C LEU A 117 20.60 -2.33 -6.75
N LEU A 118 21.03 -2.39 -5.49
CA LEU A 118 20.14 -2.63 -4.35
C LEU A 118 19.08 -1.54 -4.25
N ALA A 119 19.45 -0.27 -4.33
CA ALA A 119 18.51 0.85 -4.29
C ALA A 119 17.48 0.74 -5.42
N TYR A 120 17.91 0.48 -6.64
CA TYR A 120 16.99 0.33 -7.78
C TYR A 120 16.01 -0.84 -7.62
N ILE A 121 16.49 -2.00 -7.15
CA ILE A 121 15.65 -3.17 -6.94
C ILE A 121 14.65 -2.93 -5.79
N THR A 122 15.11 -2.32 -4.71
CA THR A 122 14.22 -1.98 -3.57
C THR A 122 13.12 -1.02 -3.96
N ASP A 123 13.40 -0.01 -4.79
CA ASP A 123 12.39 0.92 -5.31
C ASP A 123 11.36 0.20 -6.19
N LYS A 124 11.81 -0.73 -7.01
CA LYS A 124 10.92 -1.55 -7.85
C LYS A 124 10.04 -2.48 -7.01
N VAL A 125 10.59 -3.12 -6.01
CA VAL A 125 9.83 -3.97 -5.06
C VAL A 125 8.80 -3.12 -4.31
N ALA A 126 9.18 -1.96 -3.80
CA ALA A 126 8.29 -1.05 -3.10
C ALA A 126 7.11 -0.60 -3.98
N SER A 127 7.37 -0.25 -5.23
CA SER A 127 6.32 0.10 -6.20
C SER A 127 5.37 -1.07 -6.48
N SER A 128 5.90 -2.29 -6.59
CA SER A 128 5.08 -3.49 -6.82
C SER A 128 4.24 -3.85 -5.60
N VAL A 129 4.80 -3.69 -4.41
CA VAL A 129 4.10 -3.90 -3.13
C VAL A 129 2.96 -2.88 -2.98
N GLU A 130 3.19 -1.60 -3.27
CA GLU A 130 2.16 -0.56 -3.22
C GLU A 130 0.96 -0.89 -4.13
N VAL A 131 1.23 -1.33 -5.35
CA VAL A 131 0.18 -1.77 -6.28
C VAL A 131 -0.55 -3.00 -5.77
N SER A 132 0.18 -3.97 -5.21
CA SER A 132 -0.37 -5.21 -4.67
C SER A 132 -1.28 -4.96 -3.47
N ILE A 133 -0.92 -4.05 -2.57
CA ILE A 133 -1.73 -3.65 -1.39
C ILE A 133 -3.13 -3.20 -1.82
N TRP A 134 -3.25 -2.43 -2.88
CA TRP A 134 -4.53 -1.83 -3.25
C TRP A 134 -5.31 -2.66 -4.28
N ARG A 135 -4.68 -3.12 -5.34
CA ARG A 135 -5.35 -3.77 -6.49
C ARG A 135 -4.73 -5.09 -6.93
N GLY A 136 -3.86 -5.66 -6.10
CA GLY A 136 -3.26 -6.94 -6.40
C GLY A 136 -4.32 -8.04 -6.52
N THR A 137 -3.99 -9.09 -7.24
CA THR A 137 -4.78 -10.31 -7.36
C THR A 137 -3.86 -11.51 -7.18
N ASN A 138 -4.17 -12.38 -6.23
CA ASN A 138 -3.35 -13.57 -5.94
C ASN A 138 -3.23 -14.52 -7.14
N ALA A 139 -4.17 -14.47 -8.08
CA ALA A 139 -4.07 -15.18 -9.35
C ALA A 139 -2.88 -14.72 -10.22
N THR A 140 -2.33 -13.54 -9.97
CA THR A 140 -1.16 -12.99 -10.65
C THR A 140 0.09 -13.27 -9.82
N ALA A 141 1.08 -13.94 -10.41
CA ALA A 141 2.32 -14.26 -9.71
C ALA A 141 2.99 -13.02 -9.10
N GLY A 142 3.36 -13.09 -7.83
CA GLY A 142 4.01 -12.01 -7.10
C GLY A 142 3.08 -10.93 -6.56
N GLN A 143 1.77 -11.18 -6.51
CA GLN A 143 0.77 -10.28 -5.93
C GLN A 143 -0.05 -11.02 -4.87
N ILE A 144 -0.52 -10.25 -3.89
CA ILE A 144 -1.56 -10.66 -2.92
C ILE A 144 -2.90 -10.09 -3.37
N ASP A 145 -4.00 -10.60 -2.83
CA ASP A 145 -5.30 -9.95 -3.00
C ASP A 145 -5.29 -8.61 -2.25
N GLY A 146 -5.35 -7.54 -3.02
CA GLY A 146 -5.36 -6.16 -2.51
C GLY A 146 -6.72 -5.76 -1.93
N ILE A 147 -6.76 -4.64 -1.22
CA ILE A 147 -7.98 -4.13 -0.57
C ILE A 147 -9.14 -4.00 -1.58
N SER A 148 -8.90 -3.45 -2.78
CA SER A 148 -9.96 -3.31 -3.79
C SER A 148 -10.49 -4.66 -4.27
N THR A 149 -9.60 -5.65 -4.42
CA THR A 149 -9.96 -7.01 -4.85
C THR A 149 -10.77 -7.73 -3.78
N LEU A 150 -10.35 -7.60 -2.51
CA LEU A 150 -11.07 -8.18 -1.38
C LEU A 150 -12.46 -7.54 -1.22
N LEU A 151 -12.58 -6.22 -1.35
CA LEU A 151 -13.86 -5.51 -1.25
C LEU A 151 -14.80 -5.86 -2.42
N ALA A 152 -14.26 -6.03 -3.62
CA ALA A 152 -15.05 -6.45 -4.79
C ALA A 152 -15.61 -7.88 -4.70
N ALA A 153 -15.07 -8.70 -3.82
CA ALA A 153 -15.48 -10.08 -3.60
C ALA A 153 -16.25 -10.30 -2.29
N ASP A 154 -16.40 -9.29 -1.44
CA ASP A 154 -17.04 -9.43 -0.13
C ASP A 154 -18.53 -9.12 -0.18
N ALA A 155 -19.36 -10.17 -0.16
CA ALA A 155 -20.83 -10.05 -0.15
C ALA A 155 -21.40 -9.34 1.11
N ALA A 156 -20.59 -9.13 2.15
CA ALA A 156 -21.00 -8.42 3.35
C ALA A 156 -20.82 -6.88 3.23
N LEU A 157 -20.29 -6.38 2.11
CA LEU A 157 -20.20 -4.94 1.86
C LEU A 157 -21.63 -4.38 1.66
N PRO A 158 -22.07 -3.40 2.48
CA PRO A 158 -23.39 -2.82 2.30
C PRO A 158 -23.51 -2.10 0.95
N THR A 159 -24.58 -2.34 0.22
CA THR A 159 -24.85 -1.66 -1.07
C THR A 159 -24.91 -0.13 -0.93
N ALA A 160 -25.29 0.37 0.25
CA ALA A 160 -25.27 1.81 0.54
C ALA A 160 -23.86 2.41 0.56
N ASN A 161 -22.85 1.57 0.82
CA ASN A 161 -21.42 1.96 0.85
C ASN A 161 -20.74 1.79 -0.52
N GLU A 162 -21.47 1.28 -1.51
CA GLU A 162 -20.99 1.12 -2.89
C GLU A 162 -21.41 2.33 -3.72
N VAL A 163 -20.50 3.25 -3.96
CA VAL A 163 -20.79 4.47 -4.72
C VAL A 163 -20.39 4.26 -6.18
N ALA A 164 -21.39 4.30 -7.05
CA ALA A 164 -21.14 4.32 -8.49
C ALA A 164 -20.87 5.75 -8.95
N GLY A 165 -19.75 5.97 -9.62
CA GLY A 165 -19.43 7.26 -10.22
C GLY A 165 -20.30 7.54 -11.44
N SER A 166 -20.84 8.75 -11.53
CA SER A 166 -21.57 9.21 -12.72
C SER A 166 -20.66 9.93 -13.71
N SER A 167 -19.48 10.36 -13.26
CA SER A 167 -18.50 11.12 -14.03
C SER A 167 -17.08 10.74 -13.62
N ALA A 168 -16.09 11.16 -14.41
CA ALA A 168 -14.70 10.88 -14.08
C ALA A 168 -14.27 11.68 -12.84
N ILE A 169 -13.98 11.01 -11.73
CA ILE A 169 -13.46 11.62 -10.50
C ILE A 169 -12.06 12.25 -10.72
N SER A 170 -11.34 11.83 -11.74
CA SER A 170 -10.03 12.38 -12.12
C SER A 170 -10.09 13.67 -12.95
N ALA A 171 -11.30 14.21 -13.22
CA ALA A 171 -11.48 15.46 -13.92
C ALA A 171 -11.75 16.61 -12.93
N SER A 172 -11.08 17.75 -13.11
CA SER A 172 -11.19 18.90 -12.20
C SER A 172 -12.59 19.52 -12.14
N ALA A 173 -13.41 19.36 -13.19
CA ALA A 173 -14.77 19.87 -13.23
C ALA A 173 -15.76 19.05 -12.37
N THR A 174 -15.49 17.77 -12.15
CA THR A 174 -16.42 16.83 -11.53
C THR A 174 -15.92 16.28 -10.19
N VAL A 175 -14.64 16.41 -9.90
CA VAL A 175 -14.00 15.82 -8.72
C VAL A 175 -14.69 16.18 -7.41
N ILE A 176 -15.11 17.42 -7.23
CA ILE A 176 -15.76 17.89 -6.00
C ILE A 176 -17.12 17.19 -5.83
N ALA A 177 -17.92 17.11 -6.89
CA ALA A 177 -19.24 16.45 -6.85
C ALA A 177 -19.10 14.93 -6.61
N GLU A 178 -18.10 14.29 -7.21
CA GLU A 178 -17.88 12.85 -7.04
C GLU A 178 -17.29 12.53 -5.65
N LEU A 179 -16.43 13.39 -5.09
CA LEU A 179 -15.97 13.26 -3.70
C LEU A 179 -17.12 13.46 -2.70
N GLY A 180 -18.05 14.40 -3.00
CA GLY A 180 -19.25 14.60 -2.19
C GLY A 180 -20.09 13.34 -2.05
N LYS A 181 -20.28 12.57 -3.12
CA LYS A 181 -21.01 11.29 -3.06
C LYS A 181 -20.32 10.26 -2.15
N ILE A 182 -18.99 10.26 -2.10
CA ILE A 182 -18.26 9.37 -1.19
C ILE A 182 -18.54 9.77 0.25
N VAL A 183 -18.50 11.08 0.55
CA VAL A 183 -18.77 11.58 1.91
C VAL A 183 -20.21 11.34 2.32
N ASP A 184 -21.18 11.53 1.40
CA ASP A 184 -22.59 11.26 1.66
C ASP A 184 -22.88 9.78 1.98
N ALA A 185 -22.06 8.87 1.45
CA ALA A 185 -22.18 7.43 1.71
C ALA A 185 -21.50 6.99 3.01
N ILE A 186 -20.67 7.84 3.64
CA ILE A 186 -20.02 7.51 4.90
C ILE A 186 -21.05 7.37 6.02
N PRO A 187 -21.07 6.24 6.77
CA PRO A 187 -21.95 6.09 7.91
C PRO A 187 -21.75 7.22 8.93
N ASN A 188 -22.86 7.79 9.44
CA ASN A 188 -22.83 8.91 10.39
C ASN A 188 -21.98 8.62 11.65
N ALA A 189 -21.88 7.35 12.05
CA ALA A 189 -21.07 6.94 13.19
C ALA A 189 -19.57 7.12 12.97
N LEU A 190 -19.12 7.11 11.71
CA LEU A 190 -17.70 7.26 11.34
C LEU A 190 -17.35 8.70 11.00
N TYR A 191 -18.35 9.50 10.63
CA TYR A 191 -18.11 10.89 10.28
C TYR A 191 -17.60 11.67 11.49
N GLY A 192 -16.42 12.30 11.34
CA GLY A 192 -15.74 12.99 12.44
C GLY A 192 -14.74 12.14 13.21
N SER A 193 -14.58 10.85 12.88
CA SER A 193 -13.50 10.05 13.42
C SER A 193 -12.13 10.61 12.97
N PRO A 194 -11.16 10.78 13.89
CA PRO A 194 -9.85 11.33 13.54
C PRO A 194 -9.03 10.42 12.62
N ASP A 195 -9.34 9.13 12.58
CA ASP A 195 -8.65 8.13 11.79
C ASP A 195 -9.24 7.93 10.39
N LEU A 196 -10.41 8.53 10.13
CA LEU A 196 -11.07 8.43 8.84
C LEU A 196 -10.27 9.15 7.76
N LYS A 197 -10.02 8.49 6.64
CA LYS A 197 -9.31 9.05 5.48
C LYS A 197 -10.02 8.66 4.18
N ILE A 198 -9.92 9.53 3.19
CA ILE A 198 -10.32 9.23 1.82
C ILE A 198 -9.06 8.90 1.03
N TYR A 199 -8.92 7.63 0.63
CA TYR A 199 -7.81 7.14 -0.18
C TYR A 199 -8.12 7.36 -1.65
N VAL A 200 -7.26 8.12 -2.32
CA VAL A 200 -7.44 8.46 -3.74
C VAL A 200 -6.16 8.23 -4.52
N PRO A 201 -6.22 7.88 -5.82
CA PRO A 201 -5.06 7.82 -6.68
C PRO A 201 -4.53 9.22 -6.98
N GLN A 202 -3.26 9.30 -7.37
CA GLN A 202 -2.59 10.57 -7.67
C GLN A 202 -3.31 11.42 -8.72
N GLY A 203 -4.01 10.80 -9.68
CA GLY A 203 -4.79 11.50 -10.70
C GLY A 203 -5.94 12.31 -10.12
N VAL A 204 -6.67 11.74 -9.15
CA VAL A 204 -7.78 12.39 -8.43
C VAL A 204 -7.25 13.54 -7.58
N MET A 205 -6.14 13.32 -6.88
CA MET A 205 -5.49 14.38 -6.09
C MET A 205 -5.12 15.59 -6.95
N LYS A 206 -4.49 15.36 -8.11
CA LYS A 206 -4.16 16.44 -9.07
C LYS A 206 -5.41 17.19 -9.57
N ALA A 207 -6.48 16.45 -9.85
CA ALA A 207 -7.75 17.03 -10.28
C ALA A 207 -8.36 17.90 -9.18
N TYR A 208 -8.34 17.43 -7.93
CA TYR A 208 -8.84 18.16 -6.77
C TYR A 208 -8.06 19.46 -6.52
N ILE A 209 -6.72 19.42 -6.54
CA ILE A 209 -5.89 20.62 -6.41
C ILE A 209 -6.23 21.64 -7.50
N ARG A 210 -6.42 21.20 -8.76
CA ARG A 210 -6.82 22.08 -9.87
C ARG A 210 -8.22 22.66 -9.67
N ALA A 211 -9.15 21.88 -9.14
CA ALA A 211 -10.50 22.36 -8.84
C ALA A 211 -10.49 23.43 -7.75
N LEU A 212 -9.70 23.25 -6.69
CA LEU A 212 -9.50 24.26 -5.65
C LEU A 212 -8.79 25.52 -6.15
N GLY A 213 -7.88 25.36 -7.11
CA GLY A 213 -7.08 26.46 -7.67
C GLY A 213 -7.82 27.39 -8.61
N GLY A 214 -9.10 27.16 -8.89
CA GLY A 214 -9.92 28.06 -9.72
C GLY A 214 -9.50 28.14 -11.20
N PHE A 215 -8.81 27.11 -11.73
CA PHE A 215 -8.53 27.02 -13.18
C PHE A 215 -9.77 26.69 -14.04
N SER A 216 -10.95 26.64 -13.45
CA SER A 216 -12.19 26.56 -14.21
C SER A 216 -12.43 27.89 -14.92
N VAL A 217 -12.54 27.85 -16.22
CA VAL A 217 -12.69 28.99 -17.14
C VAL A 217 -14.02 29.77 -16.98
N ALA A 218 -14.87 29.35 -16.08
CA ALA A 218 -16.07 30.08 -15.73
C ALA A 218 -15.74 31.23 -14.76
N ALA A 219 -15.14 32.27 -15.27
CA ALA A 219 -14.89 33.56 -14.59
C ALA A 219 -16.16 34.29 -14.13
N THR A 220 -17.30 33.64 -14.08
CA THR A 220 -18.61 34.20 -13.67
C THR A 220 -19.14 33.62 -12.38
N SER A 221 -18.51 32.65 -11.78
CA SER A 221 -18.90 32.17 -10.46
C SER A 221 -18.02 32.82 -9.41
N ASN A 222 -18.58 33.78 -8.72
CA ASN A 222 -18.05 34.46 -7.57
C ASN A 222 -18.07 33.48 -6.37
N SER A 223 -17.38 32.37 -6.44
CA SER A 223 -17.14 31.52 -5.28
C SER A 223 -16.02 32.13 -4.48
N GLY A 224 -16.36 32.63 -3.32
CA GLY A 224 -15.61 33.48 -2.43
C GLY A 224 -14.39 32.85 -1.74
N THR A 225 -13.72 31.96 -2.39
CA THR A 225 -12.35 31.57 -2.06
C THR A 225 -11.44 32.30 -2.98
N ASP A 226 -10.58 33.11 -2.43
CA ASP A 226 -9.49 33.79 -3.12
C ASP A 226 -9.05 33.03 -4.36
N ALA A 227 -9.28 33.58 -5.56
CA ALA A 227 -8.86 33.03 -6.83
C ALA A 227 -7.33 33.00 -6.98
N LYS A 228 -6.62 32.49 -5.98
CA LYS A 228 -5.17 32.50 -5.91
C LYS A 228 -4.51 31.36 -6.68
N GLY A 229 -5.28 30.46 -7.23
CA GLY A 229 -4.77 29.35 -8.04
C GLY A 229 -3.92 28.35 -7.27
N THR A 230 -3.51 27.30 -7.96
CA THR A 230 -2.69 26.20 -7.42
C THR A 230 -1.29 26.61 -6.95
N GLN A 231 -0.82 27.77 -7.41
CA GLN A 231 0.49 28.30 -6.98
C GLN A 231 0.59 28.60 -5.46
N TRP A 232 -0.55 28.76 -4.80
CA TRP A 232 -0.64 29.00 -3.36
C TRP A 232 -0.80 27.71 -2.55
N TYR A 233 -0.88 26.55 -3.22
CA TYR A 233 -0.92 25.27 -2.54
C TYR A 233 0.46 24.96 -1.93
N ASN A 234 0.55 25.03 -0.63
CA ASN A 234 1.81 24.88 0.14
C ASN A 234 1.96 23.46 0.73
N GLY A 235 1.64 22.41 -0.02
CA GLY A 235 1.96 21.04 0.37
C GLY A 235 1.34 20.53 1.69
N GLY A 236 0.44 21.29 2.31
CA GLY A 236 -0.28 20.88 3.51
C GLY A 236 -1.22 19.70 3.23
N ALA A 237 -1.63 18.97 4.27
CA ALA A 237 -2.59 17.91 4.15
C ALA A 237 -3.91 18.47 3.57
N LEU A 238 -4.33 17.96 2.42
CA LEU A 238 -5.63 18.32 1.85
C LEU A 238 -6.74 17.59 2.58
N THR A 239 -7.80 18.32 2.84
CA THR A 239 -9.04 17.79 3.43
C THR A 239 -10.20 18.04 2.49
N PHE A 240 -11.19 17.17 2.51
CA PHE A 240 -12.47 17.35 1.86
C PHE A 240 -13.57 17.15 2.91
N ASP A 241 -14.43 18.13 3.11
CA ASP A 241 -15.47 18.15 4.16
C ASP A 241 -14.94 17.77 5.56
N GLY A 242 -13.72 18.23 5.88
CA GLY A 242 -13.07 17.94 7.16
C GLY A 242 -12.33 16.59 7.21
N ILE A 243 -12.48 15.72 6.20
CA ILE A 243 -11.84 14.41 6.14
C ILE A 243 -10.51 14.52 5.40
N PRO A 244 -9.39 14.04 5.97
CA PRO A 244 -8.09 14.04 5.30
C PRO A 244 -8.09 13.18 4.03
N ILE A 245 -7.54 13.72 2.94
CA ILE A 245 -7.31 12.98 1.71
C ILE A 245 -5.92 12.34 1.76
N PHE A 246 -5.87 11.04 1.56
CA PHE A 246 -4.64 10.27 1.49
C PHE A 246 -4.37 9.81 0.05
N VAL A 247 -3.17 10.09 -0.46
CA VAL A 247 -2.78 9.65 -1.80
C VAL A 247 -2.28 8.21 -1.75
N ALA A 248 -3.03 7.30 -2.33
CA ALA A 248 -2.68 5.89 -2.46
C ALA A 248 -2.26 5.60 -3.91
N ASN A 249 -0.96 5.52 -4.15
CA ASN A 249 -0.41 5.37 -5.49
C ASN A 249 -0.77 4.04 -6.16
N GLY A 250 -1.07 3.01 -5.36
CA GLY A 250 -1.46 1.69 -5.85
C GLY A 250 -2.92 1.57 -6.29
N LEU A 251 -3.79 2.53 -5.95
CA LEU A 251 -5.19 2.51 -6.36
C LEU A 251 -5.35 2.66 -7.88
N ALA A 252 -6.40 2.04 -8.41
CA ALA A 252 -6.74 2.18 -9.83
C ALA A 252 -7.20 3.62 -10.14
N ALA A 253 -7.00 4.05 -11.38
CA ALA A 253 -7.52 5.33 -11.82
C ALA A 253 -9.05 5.37 -11.69
N ASN A 254 -9.60 6.50 -11.28
CA ASN A 254 -11.04 6.72 -11.07
C ASN A 254 -11.69 5.87 -9.96
N THR A 255 -10.92 5.28 -9.07
CA THR A 255 -11.44 4.63 -7.87
C THR A 255 -11.06 5.42 -6.62
N ALA A 256 -11.83 5.27 -5.56
CA ALA A 256 -11.50 5.80 -4.24
C ALA A 256 -12.07 4.88 -3.15
N ILE A 257 -11.50 4.97 -1.96
CA ILE A 257 -11.96 4.22 -0.79
C ILE A 257 -11.96 5.19 0.39
N ALA A 258 -13.04 5.22 1.17
CA ALA A 258 -13.06 5.90 2.45
C ALA A 258 -13.09 4.85 3.56
N ALA A 259 -12.13 4.92 4.46
CA ALA A 259 -11.99 3.98 5.57
C ALA A 259 -11.15 4.59 6.70
N GLU A 260 -11.31 4.06 7.91
CA GLU A 260 -10.41 4.35 9.01
C GLU A 260 -9.08 3.64 8.81
N THR A 261 -7.99 4.31 9.16
CA THR A 261 -6.63 3.73 9.10
C THR A 261 -6.50 2.50 10.00
N SER A 262 -7.18 2.52 11.14
CA SER A 262 -7.24 1.42 12.11
C SER A 262 -8.02 0.20 11.61
N ASN A 263 -8.84 0.36 10.56
CA ASN A 263 -9.61 -0.73 9.95
C ASN A 263 -8.84 -1.46 8.83
N LEU A 264 -7.77 -0.86 8.31
CA LEU A 264 -6.95 -1.43 7.23
C LEU A 264 -5.65 -1.97 7.80
N PHE A 265 -5.35 -3.24 7.52
CA PHE A 265 -4.17 -3.92 8.05
C PHE A 265 -3.24 -4.40 6.96
N PHE A 266 -1.97 -4.15 7.18
CA PHE A 266 -0.87 -4.75 6.43
C PHE A 266 -0.06 -5.66 7.35
N GLY A 267 -0.03 -6.94 7.04
CA GLY A 267 0.76 -7.93 7.75
C GLY A 267 2.10 -8.18 7.08
N CYS A 268 3.17 -8.22 7.86
CA CYS A 268 4.47 -8.65 7.40
C CYS A 268 4.99 -9.82 8.23
N GLY A 269 5.79 -10.68 7.59
CA GLY A 269 6.41 -11.82 8.24
C GLY A 269 7.48 -11.43 9.26
N LEU A 270 8.13 -12.42 9.81
CA LEU A 270 9.25 -12.23 10.72
C LEU A 270 10.35 -11.44 10.00
N LEU A 271 10.57 -10.22 10.47
CA LEU A 271 11.61 -9.32 9.93
C LEU A 271 13.02 -9.93 10.04
N ASN A 272 13.19 -10.96 10.86
CA ASN A 272 14.49 -11.57 11.13
C ASN A 272 14.82 -12.77 10.26
N ASP A 273 13.83 -13.58 9.86
CA ASP A 273 14.08 -14.89 9.23
C ASP A 273 13.74 -14.92 7.73
N THR A 274 12.77 -14.10 7.28
CA THR A 274 12.29 -14.16 5.89
C THR A 274 12.83 -13.06 5.00
N ASN A 275 13.64 -12.18 5.54
CA ASN A 275 14.04 -10.95 4.88
C ASN A 275 15.54 -10.93 4.56
N GLU A 276 16.09 -12.08 4.19
CA GLU A 276 17.46 -12.11 3.69
C GLU A 276 17.52 -11.46 2.30
N ILE A 277 18.22 -10.34 2.22
CA ILE A 277 18.71 -9.82 0.95
C ILE A 277 20.09 -10.39 0.76
N ALA A 278 20.24 -11.29 -0.20
CA ALA A 278 21.51 -11.86 -0.55
C ALA A 278 21.92 -11.45 -1.95
N LEU A 279 23.12 -10.89 -2.08
CA LEU A 279 23.78 -10.69 -3.36
C LEU A 279 24.91 -11.72 -3.46
N LEU A 280 24.75 -12.69 -4.35
CA LEU A 280 25.68 -13.80 -4.53
C LEU A 280 26.49 -13.62 -5.82
N ASP A 281 27.81 -13.48 -5.68
CA ASP A 281 28.72 -13.60 -6.81
C ASP A 281 28.93 -15.08 -7.11
N MET A 282 28.58 -15.51 -8.30
CA MET A 282 28.67 -16.90 -8.71
C MET A 282 30.08 -17.29 -9.18
N SER A 283 30.96 -16.32 -9.42
CA SER A 283 32.36 -16.61 -9.91
C SER A 283 33.10 -17.60 -9.06
N PRO A 284 33.11 -17.56 -7.72
CA PRO A 284 33.82 -18.53 -6.89
C PRO A 284 33.06 -19.87 -6.75
N LEU A 285 31.77 -19.94 -7.13
CA LEU A 285 30.93 -21.13 -6.94
C LEU A 285 30.92 -22.02 -8.20
N ASP A 286 30.67 -21.43 -9.37
CA ASP A 286 30.51 -22.14 -10.64
C ASP A 286 31.38 -21.57 -11.77
N GLY A 287 32.24 -20.59 -11.48
CA GLY A 287 33.11 -19.95 -12.47
C GLY A 287 32.35 -19.01 -13.44
N SER A 288 31.05 -18.81 -13.27
CA SER A 288 30.26 -17.91 -14.12
C SER A 288 30.49 -16.45 -13.75
N GLN A 289 30.23 -15.54 -14.71
CA GLN A 289 30.27 -14.10 -14.47
C GLN A 289 28.91 -13.57 -14.00
N ASN A 290 28.08 -14.42 -13.42
CA ASN A 290 26.74 -14.07 -12.97
C ASN A 290 26.74 -13.59 -11.52
N VAL A 291 25.89 -12.62 -11.26
CA VAL A 291 25.56 -12.15 -9.91
C VAL A 291 24.08 -12.40 -9.68
N ARG A 292 23.74 -13.05 -8.60
CA ARG A 292 22.36 -13.35 -8.21
C ARG A 292 21.93 -12.48 -7.04
N PHE A 293 20.78 -11.85 -7.21
CA PHE A 293 20.08 -11.14 -6.14
C PHE A 293 18.89 -11.99 -5.70
N VAL A 294 18.79 -12.24 -4.41
CA VAL A 294 17.70 -13.00 -3.79
C VAL A 294 17.11 -12.18 -2.66
N LEU A 295 15.81 -11.90 -2.72
CA LEU A 295 15.03 -11.30 -1.65
C LEU A 295 13.84 -12.22 -1.37
N ARG A 296 13.55 -12.47 -0.10
CA ARG A 296 12.36 -13.17 0.34
C ARG A 296 11.60 -12.30 1.35
N ALA A 297 10.28 -12.21 1.19
CA ALA A 297 9.43 -11.44 2.09
C ALA A 297 8.05 -12.08 2.18
N GLY A 298 7.43 -12.00 3.34
CA GLY A 298 6.03 -12.37 3.52
C GLY A 298 5.18 -11.13 3.70
N MET A 299 4.02 -11.06 3.01
CA MET A 299 3.08 -9.97 3.15
C MET A 299 1.64 -10.46 3.05
N ALA A 300 0.74 -9.72 3.69
CA ALA A 300 -0.69 -9.94 3.64
C ALA A 300 -1.41 -8.59 3.81
N VAL A 301 -2.61 -8.50 3.26
CA VAL A 301 -3.48 -7.32 3.42
C VAL A 301 -4.87 -7.79 3.76
N ASN A 302 -5.53 -7.12 4.68
CA ASN A 302 -6.95 -7.34 4.98
C ASN A 302 -7.54 -6.11 5.69
N TYR A 303 -8.84 -6.10 5.86
CA TYR A 303 -9.57 -5.14 6.67
C TYR A 303 -10.37 -5.89 7.75
N HIS A 304 -10.78 -5.16 8.78
CA HIS A 304 -11.50 -5.75 9.91
C HIS A 304 -13.03 -5.70 9.70
N SER A 305 -13.57 -4.51 9.51
CA SER A 305 -15.01 -4.26 9.36
C SER A 305 -15.32 -3.75 7.97
N VAL A 306 -16.06 -4.52 7.18
CA VAL A 306 -16.48 -4.13 5.84
C VAL A 306 -17.59 -3.06 5.86
N SER A 307 -18.45 -3.08 6.89
CA SER A 307 -19.54 -2.09 7.05
C SER A 307 -19.05 -0.66 7.22
N ASP A 308 -17.79 -0.50 7.61
CA ASP A 308 -17.18 0.79 7.92
C ASP A 308 -16.27 1.29 6.77
N ILE A 309 -16.42 0.68 5.59
CA ILE A 309 -15.66 1.04 4.38
C ILE A 309 -16.62 1.49 3.31
N VAL A 310 -16.32 2.60 2.65
CA VAL A 310 -17.04 3.08 1.47
C VAL A 310 -16.16 2.94 0.25
N THR A 311 -16.71 2.37 -0.81
CA THR A 311 -16.02 2.15 -2.09
C THR A 311 -16.59 3.06 -3.16
N TYR A 312 -15.75 3.57 -4.03
CA TYR A 312 -16.15 4.34 -5.19
C TYR A 312 -15.61 3.71 -6.48
N ASN A 313 -16.50 3.39 -7.41
CA ASN A 313 -16.17 2.73 -8.67
C ASN A 313 -15.39 1.42 -8.51
N ILE A 314 -15.60 0.70 -7.43
CA ILE A 314 -15.12 -0.67 -7.25
C ILE A 314 -16.37 -1.54 -7.29
N PRO A 315 -16.69 -2.16 -8.43
CA PRO A 315 -17.90 -2.98 -8.55
C PRO A 315 -17.75 -4.22 -7.67
N ASN A 316 -18.73 -4.45 -6.81
CA ASN A 316 -18.82 -5.68 -6.06
C ASN A 316 -19.50 -6.75 -6.93
N SER A 317 -18.80 -7.85 -7.17
CA SER A 317 -19.32 -8.97 -7.97
C SER A 317 -20.10 -9.98 -7.14
N ALA A 318 -20.11 -9.82 -5.83
CA ALA A 318 -20.73 -10.74 -4.88
C ALA A 318 -22.12 -10.27 -4.39
N ASN A 319 -22.49 -8.99 -4.68
CA ASN A 319 -23.81 -8.40 -4.38
C ASN A 319 -24.73 -8.43 -5.59
#